data_04012d47a0617197b2c5987c02370816
#
_entry.id   04012d47a0617197b2c5987c02370816
#
_cell.length_a   1.000
_cell.length_b   1.000
_cell.length_c   1.000
_cell.angle_alpha   90.00
_cell.angle_beta   90.00
_cell.angle_gamma   90.00
#
_symmetry.space_group_name_H-M   'P 1'
#
loop_
_entity.id
_entity.type
_entity.pdbx_description
1 polymer ?
#
loop_
_entity_poly.entity_id
_entity_poly.type
_entity_poly.pdbx_seq_one_letter_code
_entity_poly.pdbx_strand_id
1 'polypeptide(L)'
;SDIQNNPFRVLSAFLNQKGMINMGMISYVKQEIEVIRERDPAIKSNMEVFLYPSFKVILSYRVAHKLYLKKHYFWARWISQRAARKTGIEIHPGATIGKGLFIDHGTGVIIGETTIIGDNVTLYQGVTLGGTGKEQGKRHPTLKDNVMVSAGAKILGSFTIGENSKIGAGSVVLEEVPPNCTVVGVPGRIVRMDNKKVPRSDMDQVHLPDPVLTDIRELQEENIKLHKRLESMIKYMRCVEKENKESKNDEDL
;
A
#
# COMPACT_ATOMS: atom_id res chain seq x y z
N SER A 1 15.73 -26.60 -12.80
CA SER A 1 15.27 -25.84 -11.64
C SER A 1 14.23 -24.74 -11.95
N ASP A 2 13.81 -24.60 -13.22
CA ASP A 2 12.90 -23.52 -13.66
C ASP A 2 11.39 -23.83 -13.56
N ILE A 3 11.03 -24.98 -12.96
CA ILE A 3 9.62 -25.45 -12.92
C ILE A 3 8.85 -24.85 -11.72
N GLN A 4 9.53 -24.36 -10.69
CA GLN A 4 8.88 -23.85 -9.47
C GLN A 4 8.45 -22.38 -9.56
N ASN A 5 9.01 -21.59 -10.47
CA ASN A 5 8.71 -20.16 -10.62
C ASN A 5 7.72 -19.81 -11.74
N ASN A 6 6.97 -20.79 -12.25
CA ASN A 6 5.96 -20.49 -13.26
C ASN A 6 4.77 -19.76 -12.61
N PRO A 7 4.55 -18.47 -12.91
CA PRO A 7 3.51 -17.64 -12.29
C PRO A 7 2.10 -18.21 -12.49
N PHE A 8 1.88 -18.98 -13.55
CA PHE A 8 0.59 -19.66 -13.81
C PHE A 8 0.35 -20.85 -12.88
N ARG A 9 1.39 -21.55 -12.42
CA ARG A 9 1.25 -22.64 -11.43
C ARG A 9 1.03 -22.09 -10.02
N VAL A 10 1.74 -21.05 -9.64
CA VAL A 10 1.50 -20.36 -8.37
C VAL A 10 0.09 -19.79 -8.33
N LEU A 11 -0.37 -19.18 -9.44
CA LEU A 11 -1.71 -18.67 -9.60
C LEU A 11 -2.77 -19.76 -9.54
N SER A 12 -2.56 -20.90 -10.23
CA SER A 12 -3.51 -22.03 -10.21
C SER A 12 -3.61 -22.69 -8.85
N ALA A 13 -2.49 -22.82 -8.14
CA ALA A 13 -2.45 -23.34 -6.77
C ALA A 13 -3.18 -22.39 -5.80
N PHE A 14 -2.96 -21.08 -5.90
CA PHE A 14 -3.64 -20.06 -5.11
C PHE A 14 -5.17 -20.05 -5.37
N LEU A 15 -5.58 -20.14 -6.63
CA LEU A 15 -7.00 -20.15 -7.03
C LEU A 15 -7.70 -21.44 -6.61
N ASN A 16 -7.03 -22.61 -6.69
CA ASN A 16 -7.58 -23.89 -6.23
C ASN A 16 -7.66 -23.97 -4.70
N GLN A 17 -6.64 -23.47 -4.00
CA GLN A 17 -6.59 -23.51 -2.54
C GLN A 17 -7.70 -22.65 -1.89
N LYS A 18 -8.13 -21.55 -2.56
CA LYS A 18 -9.19 -20.66 -2.06
C LYS A 18 -10.59 -20.92 -2.66
N GLY A 19 -10.79 -21.97 -3.44
CA GLY A 19 -12.09 -22.32 -4.03
C GLY A 19 -12.70 -21.27 -4.96
N MET A 20 -11.87 -20.36 -5.50
CA MET A 20 -12.29 -19.17 -6.24
C MET A 20 -12.84 -19.47 -7.64
N ILE A 21 -12.51 -20.64 -8.22
CA ILE A 21 -12.91 -20.99 -9.60
C ILE A 21 -14.39 -21.36 -9.70
N ASN A 22 -15.02 -21.81 -8.60
CA ASN A 22 -16.37 -22.39 -8.60
C ASN A 22 -17.47 -21.52 -7.94
N MET A 23 -17.19 -20.30 -7.51
CA MET A 23 -18.25 -19.43 -6.98
C MET A 23 -19.22 -18.97 -8.09
N GLY A 24 -20.50 -19.24 -7.90
CA GLY A 24 -21.55 -18.70 -8.77
C GLY A 24 -21.70 -17.16 -8.63
N MET A 25 -22.21 -16.48 -9.67
CA MET A 25 -22.40 -15.03 -9.67
C MET A 25 -23.24 -14.55 -8.47
N ILE A 26 -24.24 -15.32 -8.06
CA ILE A 26 -25.10 -15.00 -6.91
C ILE A 26 -24.29 -14.96 -5.60
N SER A 27 -23.32 -15.86 -5.43
CA SER A 27 -22.45 -15.88 -4.27
C SER A 27 -21.54 -14.65 -4.22
N TYR A 28 -21.02 -14.19 -5.37
CA TYR A 28 -20.27 -12.93 -5.44
C TYR A 28 -21.12 -11.72 -5.07
N VAL A 29 -22.34 -11.63 -5.60
CA VAL A 29 -23.28 -10.53 -5.27
C VAL A 29 -23.54 -10.47 -3.78
N LYS A 30 -23.86 -11.60 -3.14
CA LYS A 30 -24.09 -11.66 -1.69
C LYS A 30 -22.87 -11.21 -0.90
N GLN A 31 -21.70 -11.71 -1.26
CA GLN A 31 -20.44 -11.36 -0.60
C GLN A 31 -20.13 -9.87 -0.71
N GLU A 32 -20.28 -9.26 -1.89
CA GLU A 32 -20.04 -7.83 -2.08
C GLU A 32 -21.01 -6.96 -1.28
N ILE A 33 -22.30 -7.38 -1.18
CA ILE A 33 -23.27 -6.68 -0.33
C ILE A 33 -22.85 -6.73 1.15
N GLU A 34 -22.41 -7.90 1.65
CA GLU A 34 -21.95 -8.05 3.02
C GLU A 34 -20.72 -7.19 3.31
N VAL A 35 -19.74 -7.18 2.41
CA VAL A 35 -18.50 -6.39 2.54
C VAL A 35 -18.79 -4.89 2.63
N ILE A 36 -19.66 -4.36 1.75
CA ILE A 36 -19.99 -2.94 1.75
C ILE A 36 -20.74 -2.57 3.03
N ARG A 37 -21.72 -3.40 3.46
CA ARG A 37 -22.45 -3.16 4.70
C ARG A 37 -21.60 -3.19 5.97
N GLU A 38 -20.62 -4.08 6.01
CA GLU A 38 -19.71 -4.20 7.15
C GLU A 38 -18.76 -2.99 7.28
N ARG A 39 -18.40 -2.37 6.14
CA ARG A 39 -17.34 -1.38 6.08
C ARG A 39 -17.80 0.05 5.88
N ASP A 40 -18.96 0.27 5.31
CA ASP A 40 -19.51 1.61 5.10
C ASP A 40 -20.63 1.90 6.12
N PRO A 41 -20.37 2.73 7.13
CA PRO A 41 -21.37 3.12 8.13
C PRO A 41 -22.45 4.03 7.56
N ALA A 42 -22.25 4.61 6.37
CA ALA A 42 -23.22 5.52 5.75
C ALA A 42 -24.41 4.79 5.09
N ILE A 43 -24.28 3.48 4.86
CA ILE A 43 -25.32 2.71 4.17
C ILE A 43 -26.54 2.49 5.04
N LYS A 44 -27.70 2.84 4.50
CA LYS A 44 -29.01 2.72 5.21
C LYS A 44 -29.87 1.58 4.68
N SER A 45 -29.64 1.13 3.44
CA SER A 45 -30.45 0.14 2.75
C SER A 45 -29.61 -0.76 1.85
N ASN A 46 -29.95 -2.06 1.79
CA ASN A 46 -29.32 -3.00 0.86
C ASN A 46 -29.43 -2.58 -0.61
N MET A 47 -30.45 -1.79 -0.95
CA MET A 47 -30.65 -1.29 -2.32
C MET A 47 -29.61 -0.22 -2.70
N GLU A 48 -29.08 0.51 -1.73
CA GLU A 48 -28.03 1.51 -1.97
C GLU A 48 -26.74 0.89 -2.48
N VAL A 49 -26.42 -0.36 -2.09
CA VAL A 49 -25.23 -1.10 -2.57
C VAL A 49 -25.17 -1.13 -4.09
N PHE A 50 -26.32 -1.25 -4.77
CA PHE A 50 -26.38 -1.26 -6.24
C PHE A 50 -25.99 0.08 -6.88
N LEU A 51 -25.96 1.16 -6.12
CA LEU A 51 -25.52 2.48 -6.58
C LEU A 51 -24.00 2.64 -6.49
N TYR A 52 -23.33 1.88 -5.64
CA TYR A 52 -21.89 1.99 -5.42
C TYR A 52 -21.09 1.68 -6.69
N PRO A 53 -20.15 2.58 -7.07
CA PRO A 53 -19.25 2.33 -8.19
C PRO A 53 -18.41 1.07 -8.00
N SER A 54 -17.92 0.84 -6.76
CA SER A 54 -17.13 -0.34 -6.38
C SER A 54 -17.90 -1.65 -6.65
N PHE A 55 -19.17 -1.74 -6.24
CA PHE A 55 -20.00 -2.90 -6.51
C PHE A 55 -20.10 -3.20 -8.01
N LYS A 56 -20.39 -2.16 -8.82
CA LYS A 56 -20.55 -2.30 -10.27
C LYS A 56 -19.25 -2.74 -10.96
N VAL A 57 -18.12 -2.15 -10.56
CA VAL A 57 -16.84 -2.46 -11.20
C VAL A 57 -16.34 -3.85 -10.81
N ILE A 58 -16.51 -4.29 -9.55
CA ILE A 58 -16.09 -5.62 -9.10
C ILE A 58 -16.90 -6.72 -9.81
N LEU A 59 -18.22 -6.57 -9.93
CA LEU A 59 -19.03 -7.53 -10.70
C LEU A 59 -18.63 -7.57 -12.17
N SER A 60 -18.40 -6.40 -12.80
CA SER A 60 -17.91 -6.32 -14.17
C SER A 60 -16.55 -6.99 -14.33
N TYR A 61 -15.63 -6.77 -13.39
CA TYR A 61 -14.32 -7.42 -13.35
C TYR A 61 -14.46 -8.94 -13.27
N ARG A 62 -15.32 -9.50 -12.39
CA ARG A 62 -15.49 -10.96 -12.27
C ARG A 62 -15.92 -11.60 -13.61
N VAL A 63 -16.77 -10.93 -14.38
CA VAL A 63 -17.15 -11.38 -15.72
C VAL A 63 -15.99 -11.25 -16.71
N ALA A 64 -15.34 -10.09 -16.73
CA ALA A 64 -14.20 -9.82 -17.61
C ALA A 64 -13.03 -10.79 -17.34
N HIS A 65 -12.73 -11.07 -16.07
CA HIS A 65 -11.69 -12.02 -15.66
C HIS A 65 -11.97 -13.45 -16.16
N LYS A 66 -13.22 -13.93 -16.04
CA LYS A 66 -13.61 -15.24 -16.58
C LYS A 66 -13.39 -15.34 -18.10
N LEU A 67 -13.71 -14.26 -18.84
CA LEU A 67 -13.44 -14.21 -20.27
C LEU A 67 -11.95 -14.16 -20.58
N TYR A 68 -11.17 -13.41 -19.78
CA TYR A 68 -9.73 -13.31 -19.91
C TYR A 68 -9.06 -14.69 -19.73
N LEU A 69 -9.45 -15.44 -18.70
CA LEU A 69 -8.98 -16.81 -18.46
C LEU A 69 -9.34 -17.77 -19.60
N LYS A 70 -10.47 -17.55 -20.28
CA LYS A 70 -10.87 -18.28 -21.50
C LYS A 70 -10.20 -17.74 -22.78
N LYS A 71 -9.22 -16.83 -22.66
CA LYS A 71 -8.50 -16.19 -23.79
C LYS A 71 -9.37 -15.31 -24.71
N HIS A 72 -10.55 -14.93 -24.27
CA HIS A 72 -11.40 -13.95 -24.98
C HIS A 72 -10.98 -12.51 -24.63
N TYR A 73 -9.74 -12.15 -24.94
CA TYR A 73 -9.09 -10.91 -24.47
C TYR A 73 -9.82 -9.64 -24.91
N PHE A 74 -10.29 -9.59 -26.16
CA PHE A 74 -11.03 -8.42 -26.67
C PHE A 74 -12.27 -8.12 -25.83
N TRP A 75 -13.13 -9.13 -25.62
CA TRP A 75 -14.36 -8.96 -24.84
C TRP A 75 -14.10 -8.68 -23.36
N ALA A 76 -13.07 -9.30 -22.79
CA ALA A 76 -12.62 -9.02 -21.44
C ALA A 76 -12.22 -7.54 -21.30
N ARG A 77 -11.40 -7.01 -22.22
CA ARG A 77 -11.00 -5.60 -22.22
C ARG A 77 -12.16 -4.66 -22.50
N TRP A 78 -13.07 -5.01 -23.39
CA TRP A 78 -14.25 -4.19 -23.68
C TRP A 78 -15.13 -3.99 -22.45
N ILE A 79 -15.39 -5.07 -21.67
CA ILE A 79 -16.16 -5.00 -20.42
C ILE A 79 -15.41 -4.15 -19.39
N SER A 80 -14.11 -4.38 -19.21
CA SER A 80 -13.27 -3.64 -18.27
C SER A 80 -13.27 -2.14 -18.58
N GLN A 81 -13.04 -1.75 -19.84
CA GLN A 81 -13.00 -0.35 -20.26
C GLN A 81 -14.39 0.34 -20.17
N ARG A 82 -15.47 -0.42 -20.44
CA ARG A 82 -16.82 0.09 -20.22
C ARG A 82 -17.11 0.34 -18.73
N ALA A 83 -16.66 -0.56 -17.85
CA ALA A 83 -16.79 -0.40 -16.41
C ALA A 83 -15.99 0.81 -15.92
N ALA A 84 -14.73 0.96 -16.36
CA ALA A 84 -13.88 2.08 -16.01
C ALA A 84 -14.50 3.44 -16.37
N ARG A 85 -15.04 3.57 -17.58
CA ARG A 85 -15.74 4.80 -18.01
C ARG A 85 -16.96 5.14 -17.19
N LYS A 86 -17.67 4.13 -16.65
CA LYS A 86 -18.89 4.33 -15.86
C LYS A 86 -18.62 4.61 -14.38
N THR A 87 -17.51 4.09 -13.85
CA THR A 87 -17.24 4.08 -12.41
C THR A 87 -16.05 4.93 -12.02
N GLY A 88 -15.19 5.31 -12.97
CA GLY A 88 -13.91 5.95 -12.69
C GLY A 88 -12.86 5.01 -12.09
N ILE A 89 -13.12 3.68 -12.07
CA ILE A 89 -12.26 2.66 -11.49
C ILE A 89 -11.77 1.73 -12.61
N GLU A 90 -10.47 1.66 -12.84
CA GLU A 90 -9.89 0.76 -13.83
C GLU A 90 -9.34 -0.51 -13.17
N ILE A 91 -9.89 -1.67 -13.55
CA ILE A 91 -9.39 -2.98 -13.15
C ILE A 91 -9.05 -3.76 -14.43
N HIS A 92 -7.77 -4.10 -14.61
CA HIS A 92 -7.37 -4.94 -15.74
C HIS A 92 -7.94 -6.37 -15.55
N PRO A 93 -8.55 -6.99 -16.58
CA PRO A 93 -9.17 -8.30 -16.45
C PRO A 93 -8.18 -9.44 -16.14
N GLY A 94 -6.89 -9.24 -16.36
CA GLY A 94 -5.82 -10.17 -15.99
C GLY A 94 -5.44 -10.15 -14.51
N ALA A 95 -5.81 -9.13 -13.76
CA ALA A 95 -5.55 -9.06 -12.32
C ALA A 95 -6.21 -10.23 -11.59
N THR A 96 -5.62 -10.65 -10.47
CA THR A 96 -6.16 -11.70 -9.60
C THR A 96 -6.61 -11.06 -8.29
N ILE A 97 -7.90 -11.14 -7.97
CA ILE A 97 -8.49 -10.48 -6.80
C ILE A 97 -9.20 -11.51 -5.93
N GLY A 98 -8.83 -11.57 -4.67
CA GLY A 98 -9.40 -12.39 -3.62
C GLY A 98 -10.84 -12.00 -3.24
N LYS A 99 -11.24 -12.39 -2.04
CA LYS A 99 -12.57 -12.10 -1.49
C LYS A 99 -12.51 -10.83 -0.64
N GLY A 100 -13.65 -10.13 -0.56
CA GLY A 100 -13.78 -9.00 0.35
C GLY A 100 -12.93 -7.78 -0.03
N LEU A 101 -12.59 -7.59 -1.30
CA LEU A 101 -12.02 -6.32 -1.75
C LEU A 101 -13.04 -5.21 -1.56
N PHE A 102 -12.69 -4.20 -0.78
CA PHE A 102 -13.49 -2.99 -0.62
C PHE A 102 -12.78 -1.80 -1.27
N ILE A 103 -13.48 -1.10 -2.17
CA ILE A 103 -12.98 0.12 -2.80
C ILE A 103 -13.89 1.26 -2.34
N ASP A 104 -13.36 2.11 -1.47
CA ASP A 104 -14.07 3.27 -0.97
C ASP A 104 -13.90 4.46 -1.91
N HIS A 105 -15.01 5.14 -2.24
CA HIS A 105 -15.14 6.20 -3.26
C HIS A 105 -14.68 5.76 -4.66
N GLY A 106 -13.48 5.28 -4.82
CA GLY A 106 -12.93 4.56 -5.95
C GLY A 106 -12.48 5.38 -7.15
N THR A 107 -12.89 6.64 -7.30
CA THR A 107 -12.50 7.46 -8.45
C THR A 107 -10.98 7.51 -8.62
N GLY A 108 -10.49 7.17 -9.83
CA GLY A 108 -9.06 7.18 -10.13
C GLY A 108 -8.28 5.97 -9.61
N VAL A 109 -8.93 4.93 -9.08
CA VAL A 109 -8.27 3.67 -8.74
C VAL A 109 -7.85 2.94 -10.02
N ILE A 110 -6.60 2.50 -10.07
CA ILE A 110 -6.02 1.74 -11.19
C ILE A 110 -5.40 0.45 -10.67
N ILE A 111 -5.88 -0.69 -11.16
CA ILE A 111 -5.37 -2.03 -10.85
C ILE A 111 -4.83 -2.67 -12.12
N GLY A 112 -3.49 -2.80 -12.19
CA GLY A 112 -2.76 -3.29 -13.36
C GLY A 112 -2.91 -4.80 -13.60
N GLU A 113 -2.50 -5.25 -14.79
CA GLU A 113 -2.72 -6.60 -15.34
C GLU A 113 -2.26 -7.75 -14.44
N THR A 114 -1.04 -7.67 -13.92
CA THR A 114 -0.43 -8.76 -13.15
C THR A 114 -0.51 -8.53 -11.64
N THR A 115 -1.39 -7.61 -11.21
CA THR A 115 -1.67 -7.36 -9.78
C THR A 115 -2.30 -8.60 -9.15
N ILE A 116 -1.86 -8.93 -7.95
CA ILE A 116 -2.48 -9.96 -7.10
C ILE A 116 -2.97 -9.26 -5.83
N ILE A 117 -4.23 -9.41 -5.52
CA ILE A 117 -4.86 -8.86 -4.31
C ILE A 117 -5.41 -10.02 -3.50
N GLY A 118 -4.99 -10.11 -2.24
CA GLY A 118 -5.46 -11.08 -1.26
C GLY A 118 -6.90 -10.84 -0.80
N ASP A 119 -7.25 -11.42 0.32
CA ASP A 119 -8.58 -11.30 0.90
C ASP A 119 -8.69 -10.06 1.80
N ASN A 120 -9.88 -9.45 1.87
CA ASN A 120 -10.21 -8.33 2.76
C ASN A 120 -9.33 -7.09 2.60
N VAL A 121 -8.84 -6.82 1.40
CA VAL A 121 -8.06 -5.62 1.10
C VAL A 121 -8.99 -4.41 0.96
N THR A 122 -8.53 -3.26 1.44
CA THR A 122 -9.23 -1.97 1.29
C THR A 122 -8.39 -1.02 0.44
N LEU A 123 -9.01 -0.43 -0.58
CA LEU A 123 -8.40 0.58 -1.44
C LEU A 123 -9.26 1.85 -1.40
N TYR A 124 -8.61 3.00 -1.35
CA TYR A 124 -9.27 4.30 -1.45
C TYR A 124 -9.09 4.93 -2.83
N GLN A 125 -9.80 6.03 -3.07
CA GLN A 125 -9.73 6.79 -4.33
C GLN A 125 -8.28 7.15 -4.71
N GLY A 126 -7.99 7.18 -6.02
CA GLY A 126 -6.70 7.59 -6.56
C GLY A 126 -5.55 6.60 -6.34
N VAL A 127 -5.82 5.42 -5.75
CA VAL A 127 -4.80 4.38 -5.57
C VAL A 127 -4.37 3.81 -6.91
N THR A 128 -3.05 3.67 -7.11
CA THR A 128 -2.47 3.04 -8.30
C THR A 128 -1.65 1.80 -7.90
N LEU A 129 -2.05 0.64 -8.40
CA LEU A 129 -1.28 -0.59 -8.35
C LEU A 129 -0.63 -0.80 -9.72
N GLY A 130 0.53 -0.14 -9.91
CA GLY A 130 1.20 0.02 -11.20
C GLY A 130 2.42 -0.86 -11.37
N GLY A 131 2.86 -1.02 -12.62
CA GLY A 131 4.10 -1.70 -12.98
C GLY A 131 5.20 -0.71 -13.35
N THR A 132 6.44 -1.22 -13.50
CA THR A 132 7.62 -0.44 -13.93
C THR A 132 7.63 -0.13 -15.42
N GLY A 133 6.70 -0.67 -16.20
CA GLY A 133 6.49 -0.37 -17.61
C GLY A 133 7.48 -1.01 -18.61
N LYS A 134 8.57 -1.63 -18.14
CA LYS A 134 9.64 -2.17 -19.00
C LYS A 134 9.68 -3.68 -19.11
N GLU A 135 9.06 -4.39 -18.16
CA GLU A 135 9.16 -5.84 -18.04
C GLU A 135 7.92 -6.54 -18.57
N GLN A 136 8.12 -7.67 -19.27
CA GLN A 136 7.06 -8.61 -19.56
C GLN A 136 6.88 -9.57 -18.38
N GLY A 137 5.63 -10.02 -18.15
CA GLY A 137 5.32 -10.93 -17.03
C GLY A 137 4.86 -10.20 -15.77
N LYS A 138 5.27 -10.68 -14.60
CA LYS A 138 4.89 -10.10 -13.30
C LYS A 138 5.60 -8.75 -13.10
N ARG A 139 4.84 -7.65 -13.20
CA ARG A 139 5.33 -6.27 -13.11
C ARG A 139 4.51 -5.36 -12.19
N HIS A 140 3.37 -5.85 -11.69
CA HIS A 140 2.48 -5.14 -10.77
C HIS A 140 2.56 -5.75 -9.38
N PRO A 141 2.22 -5.01 -8.32
CA PRO A 141 2.38 -5.45 -6.95
C PRO A 141 1.49 -6.63 -6.57
N THR A 142 1.88 -7.29 -5.47
CA THR A 142 1.07 -8.28 -4.78
C THR A 142 0.70 -7.72 -3.41
N LEU A 143 -0.59 -7.57 -3.14
CA LEU A 143 -1.11 -7.21 -1.82
C LEU A 143 -1.58 -8.48 -1.13
N LYS A 144 -1.08 -8.73 0.08
CA LYS A 144 -1.54 -9.84 0.91
C LYS A 144 -2.87 -9.51 1.61
N ASP A 145 -3.33 -10.44 2.45
CA ASP A 145 -4.63 -10.31 3.11
C ASP A 145 -4.66 -9.12 4.09
N ASN A 146 -5.81 -8.48 4.23
CA ASN A 146 -6.08 -7.36 5.14
C ASN A 146 -5.20 -6.11 4.92
N VAL A 147 -4.61 -5.93 3.75
CA VAL A 147 -3.87 -4.71 3.43
C VAL A 147 -4.82 -3.55 3.21
N MET A 148 -4.47 -2.38 3.76
CA MET A 148 -5.16 -1.11 3.50
C MET A 148 -4.25 -0.16 2.72
N VAL A 149 -4.78 0.39 1.62
CA VAL A 149 -4.07 1.38 0.80
C VAL A 149 -4.89 2.65 0.75
N SER A 150 -4.38 3.70 1.42
CA SER A 150 -5.09 4.96 1.61
C SER A 150 -5.10 5.82 0.34
N ALA A 151 -5.90 6.91 0.39
CA ALA A 151 -6.19 7.78 -0.74
C ALA A 151 -4.93 8.29 -1.47
N GLY A 152 -4.93 8.17 -2.80
CA GLY A 152 -3.86 8.70 -3.66
C GLY A 152 -2.53 7.95 -3.58
N ALA A 153 -2.40 6.90 -2.77
CA ALA A 153 -1.16 6.13 -2.67
C ALA A 153 -0.85 5.37 -3.98
N LYS A 154 0.44 5.26 -4.30
CA LYS A 154 0.93 4.57 -5.49
C LYS A 154 1.91 3.47 -5.10
N ILE A 155 1.65 2.26 -5.56
CA ILE A 155 2.51 1.08 -5.35
C ILE A 155 2.99 0.65 -6.72
N LEU A 156 4.28 0.81 -6.99
CA LEU A 156 4.85 0.71 -8.34
C LEU A 156 5.96 -0.31 -8.38
N GLY A 157 5.68 -1.50 -8.91
CA GLY A 157 6.65 -2.60 -9.04
C GLY A 157 6.05 -3.97 -8.78
N SER A 158 6.85 -5.02 -8.92
CA SER A 158 6.42 -6.43 -8.81
C SER A 158 6.58 -7.04 -7.40
N PHE A 159 6.86 -6.22 -6.40
CA PHE A 159 7.09 -6.63 -5.02
C PHE A 159 5.80 -6.90 -4.24
N THR A 160 5.95 -7.37 -3.01
CA THR A 160 4.84 -7.75 -2.14
C THR A 160 4.64 -6.73 -1.01
N ILE A 161 3.39 -6.38 -0.76
CA ILE A 161 2.95 -5.73 0.47
C ILE A 161 2.44 -6.83 1.41
N GLY A 162 3.10 -6.97 2.56
CA GLY A 162 2.79 -8.00 3.55
C GLY A 162 1.41 -7.84 4.19
N GLU A 163 0.91 -8.93 4.74
CA GLU A 163 -0.42 -8.96 5.36
C GLU A 163 -0.57 -7.95 6.51
N ASN A 164 -1.79 -7.45 6.71
CA ASN A 164 -2.15 -6.48 7.75
C ASN A 164 -1.39 -5.14 7.66
N SER A 165 -0.71 -4.85 6.55
CA SER A 165 0.03 -3.59 6.39
C SER A 165 -0.88 -2.46 5.93
N LYS A 166 -0.51 -1.23 6.34
CA LYS A 166 -1.19 0.01 5.97
C LYS A 166 -0.27 0.89 5.14
N ILE A 167 -0.76 1.39 4.01
CA ILE A 167 -0.08 2.38 3.19
C ILE A 167 -0.79 3.72 3.36
N GLY A 168 -0.07 4.72 3.87
CA GLY A 168 -0.60 6.05 4.14
C GLY A 168 -1.01 6.81 2.89
N ALA A 169 -1.89 7.80 3.07
CA ALA A 169 -2.38 8.61 1.96
C ALA A 169 -1.25 9.34 1.23
N GLY A 170 -1.34 9.39 -0.11
CA GLY A 170 -0.34 10.04 -0.96
C GLY A 170 1.04 9.37 -1.00
N SER A 171 1.25 8.25 -0.32
CA SER A 171 2.55 7.56 -0.28
C SER A 171 2.91 6.93 -1.62
N VAL A 172 4.21 6.90 -1.93
CA VAL A 172 4.75 6.22 -3.12
C VAL A 172 5.67 5.09 -2.69
N VAL A 173 5.18 3.86 -2.79
CA VAL A 173 5.90 2.64 -2.38
C VAL A 173 6.59 2.04 -3.59
N LEU A 174 7.90 1.83 -3.48
CA LEU A 174 8.78 1.37 -4.55
C LEU A 174 9.52 0.07 -4.21
N GLU A 175 9.33 -0.46 -2.99
CA GLU A 175 10.00 -1.64 -2.48
C GLU A 175 9.06 -2.51 -1.62
N GLU A 176 9.52 -3.70 -1.28
CA GLU A 176 8.76 -4.67 -0.50
C GLU A 176 8.45 -4.15 0.91
N VAL A 177 7.23 -4.43 1.38
CA VAL A 177 6.78 -4.07 2.73
C VAL A 177 6.53 -5.34 3.53
N PRO A 178 7.21 -5.54 4.67
CA PRO A 178 6.96 -6.66 5.57
C PRO A 178 5.52 -6.67 6.12
N PRO A 179 5.04 -7.80 6.65
CA PRO A 179 3.75 -7.87 7.31
C PRO A 179 3.64 -6.94 8.52
N ASN A 180 2.42 -6.49 8.83
CA ASN A 180 2.08 -5.67 10.00
C ASN A 180 2.82 -4.31 10.06
N CYS A 181 3.14 -3.74 8.91
CA CYS A 181 3.87 -2.48 8.82
C CYS A 181 2.96 -1.32 8.38
N THR A 182 3.30 -0.11 8.83
CA THR A 182 2.74 1.13 8.30
C THR A 182 3.80 1.86 7.50
N VAL A 183 3.46 2.23 6.25
CA VAL A 183 4.35 2.94 5.33
C VAL A 183 3.75 4.29 4.98
N VAL A 184 4.55 5.36 5.05
CA VAL A 184 4.14 6.71 4.66
C VAL A 184 5.26 7.45 3.92
N GLY A 185 4.89 8.45 3.14
CA GLY A 185 5.82 9.38 2.50
C GLY A 185 6.13 9.09 1.03
N VAL A 186 6.99 9.95 0.45
CA VAL A 186 7.47 9.90 -0.93
C VAL A 186 8.99 10.14 -0.95
N PRO A 187 9.80 9.08 -1.14
CA PRO A 187 9.44 7.66 -1.20
C PRO A 187 8.87 7.14 0.13
N GLY A 188 8.07 6.08 0.05
CA GLY A 188 7.44 5.45 1.21
C GLY A 188 8.46 4.82 2.16
N ARG A 189 8.36 5.12 3.46
CA ARG A 189 9.21 4.55 4.52
C ARG A 189 8.35 3.85 5.56
N ILE A 190 8.85 2.76 6.11
CA ILE A 190 8.21 2.06 7.23
C ILE A 190 8.37 2.95 8.47
N VAL A 191 7.25 3.41 9.03
CA VAL A 191 7.21 4.27 10.22
C VAL A 191 6.70 3.55 11.46
N ARG A 192 6.04 2.41 11.28
CA ARG A 192 5.54 1.58 12.37
C ARG A 192 5.63 0.12 11.97
N MET A 193 6.13 -0.70 12.90
CA MET A 193 6.11 -2.13 12.82
C MET A 193 5.36 -2.62 14.07
N ASP A 194 4.14 -3.13 13.89
CA ASP A 194 3.29 -3.56 14.99
C ASP A 194 2.76 -4.97 14.67
N ASN A 195 2.96 -5.90 15.60
CA ASN A 195 2.53 -7.29 15.45
C ASN A 195 1.02 -7.50 15.65
N LYS A 196 0.23 -6.44 15.76
CA LYS A 196 -1.23 -6.52 15.91
C LYS A 196 -1.92 -6.57 14.56
N LYS A 197 -2.85 -7.51 14.38
CA LYS A 197 -3.76 -7.52 13.22
C LYS A 197 -4.48 -6.17 13.13
N VAL A 198 -4.49 -5.58 11.94
CA VAL A 198 -5.33 -4.41 11.66
C VAL A 198 -6.78 -4.89 11.69
N PRO A 199 -7.65 -4.35 12.54
CA PRO A 199 -9.07 -4.69 12.54
C PRO A 199 -9.69 -4.40 11.17
N ARG A 200 -10.61 -5.24 10.70
CA ARG A 200 -11.32 -5.04 9.43
C ARG A 200 -12.05 -3.70 9.35
N SER A 201 -12.45 -3.16 10.49
CA SER A 201 -13.16 -1.88 10.63
C SER A 201 -12.23 -0.67 10.80
N ASP A 202 -10.91 -0.88 10.85
CA ASP A 202 -9.97 0.23 11.03
C ASP A 202 -9.77 0.96 9.68
N MET A 203 -10.47 2.08 9.54
CA MET A 203 -10.47 2.97 8.38
C MET A 203 -9.63 4.24 8.63
N ASP A 204 -8.78 4.25 9.67
CA ASP A 204 -7.98 5.42 10.02
C ASP A 204 -6.90 5.70 8.97
N GLN A 205 -7.04 6.83 8.28
CA GLN A 205 -6.10 7.34 7.28
C GLN A 205 -5.33 8.58 7.79
N VAL A 206 -5.66 9.08 8.98
CA VAL A 206 -5.25 10.42 9.43
C VAL A 206 -4.18 10.35 10.51
N HIS A 207 -4.33 9.44 11.49
CA HIS A 207 -3.39 9.34 12.62
C HIS A 207 -2.17 8.47 12.29
N LEU A 208 -1.47 8.80 11.20
CA LEU A 208 -0.24 8.13 10.78
C LEU A 208 0.98 8.96 11.21
N PRO A 209 2.07 8.31 11.68
CA PRO A 209 3.30 9.03 12.02
C PRO A 209 3.90 9.71 10.79
N ASP A 210 4.41 10.93 10.98
CA ASP A 210 5.12 11.67 9.94
C ASP A 210 6.63 11.38 10.03
N PRO A 211 7.23 10.67 9.05
CA PRO A 211 8.63 10.32 9.08
C PRO A 211 9.55 11.54 8.98
N VAL A 212 9.14 12.60 8.27
CA VAL A 212 9.93 13.82 8.09
C VAL A 212 10.04 14.57 9.41
N LEU A 213 8.94 14.68 10.16
CA LEU A 213 8.96 15.28 11.50
C LEU A 213 9.83 14.49 12.48
N THR A 214 9.86 13.18 12.37
CA THR A 214 10.72 12.32 13.21
C THR A 214 12.19 12.55 12.87
N ASP A 215 12.56 12.50 11.59
CA ASP A 215 13.92 12.78 11.11
C ASP A 215 14.38 14.20 11.52
N ILE A 216 13.52 15.20 11.43
CA ILE A 216 13.82 16.59 11.85
C ILE A 216 14.09 16.66 13.36
N ARG A 217 13.29 15.99 14.19
CA ARG A 217 13.51 15.97 15.65
C ARG A 217 14.84 15.30 16.02
N GLU A 218 15.15 14.17 15.40
CA GLU A 218 16.44 13.49 15.61
C GLU A 218 17.63 14.38 15.23
N LEU A 219 17.57 15.05 14.07
CA LEU A 219 18.59 16.00 13.63
C LEU A 219 18.70 17.22 14.57
N GLN A 220 17.59 17.71 15.11
CA GLN A 220 17.61 18.80 16.08
C GLN A 220 18.29 18.37 17.39
N GLU A 221 17.99 17.18 17.88
CA GLU A 221 18.63 16.63 19.10
C GLU A 221 20.14 16.41 18.89
N GLU A 222 20.54 15.91 17.73
CA GLU A 222 21.94 15.73 17.39
C GLU A 222 22.69 17.06 17.29
N ASN A 223 22.06 18.06 16.68
CA ASN A 223 22.61 19.42 16.60
C ASN A 223 22.79 20.04 17.99
N ILE A 224 21.84 19.88 18.89
CA ILE A 224 21.97 20.34 20.30
C ILE A 224 23.14 19.65 21.01
N LYS A 225 23.33 18.35 20.79
CA LYS A 225 24.47 17.58 21.37
C LYS A 225 25.81 18.09 20.81
N LEU A 226 25.88 18.35 19.52
CA LEU A 226 27.08 18.90 18.89
C LEU A 226 27.42 20.31 19.40
N HIS A 227 26.43 21.18 19.56
CA HIS A 227 26.62 22.52 20.13
C HIS A 227 27.21 22.45 21.55
N LYS A 228 26.64 21.61 22.42
CA LYS A 228 27.17 21.44 23.79
C LYS A 228 28.63 20.92 23.80
N ARG A 229 28.96 19.99 22.88
CA ARG A 229 30.34 19.54 22.73
C ARG A 229 31.27 20.66 22.28
N LEU A 230 30.85 21.44 21.31
CA LEU A 230 31.61 22.57 20.79
C LEU A 230 31.88 23.61 21.90
N GLU A 231 30.88 23.96 22.69
CA GLU A 231 31.01 24.88 23.82
C GLU A 231 32.00 24.37 24.87
N SER A 232 31.96 23.05 25.19
CA SER A 232 32.90 22.43 26.13
C SER A 232 34.33 22.46 25.60
N MET A 233 34.55 22.21 24.31
CA MET A 233 35.86 22.30 23.67
C MET A 233 36.40 23.72 23.66
N ILE A 234 35.56 24.70 23.34
CA ILE A 234 35.95 26.14 23.38
C ILE A 234 36.36 26.54 24.78
N LYS A 235 35.60 26.10 25.81
CA LYS A 235 35.91 26.38 27.20
C LYS A 235 37.25 25.76 27.59
N TYR A 236 37.50 24.50 27.21
CA TYR A 236 38.77 23.84 27.44
C TYR A 236 39.95 24.55 26.78
N MET A 237 39.80 24.93 25.50
CA MET A 237 40.86 25.67 24.79
C MET A 237 41.17 27.00 25.43
N ARG A 238 40.17 27.75 25.90
CA ARG A 238 40.42 29.00 26.66
C ARG A 238 41.11 28.80 27.97
N CYS A 239 40.89 27.68 28.68
CA CYS A 239 41.66 27.32 29.89
C CYS A 239 43.12 27.06 29.56
N VAL A 240 43.38 26.22 28.55
CA VAL A 240 44.75 25.89 28.10
C VAL A 240 45.50 27.14 27.61
N GLU A 241 44.85 28.07 26.90
CA GLU A 241 45.43 29.34 26.48
C GLU A 241 45.80 30.23 27.68
N LYS A 242 45.03 30.23 28.75
CA LYS A 242 45.34 30.96 29.99
C LYS A 242 46.53 30.37 30.70
N GLU A 243 46.57 29.05 30.89
CA GLU A 243 47.68 28.33 31.53
C GLU A 243 48.98 28.55 30.76
N ASN A 244 48.95 28.51 29.43
CA ASN A 244 50.14 28.79 28.59
C ASN A 244 50.59 30.25 28.64
N LYS A 245 49.73 31.22 28.93
CA LYS A 245 50.12 32.62 29.12
C LYS A 245 50.71 32.88 30.50
N GLU A 246 50.19 32.23 31.54
CA GLU A 246 50.72 32.33 32.89
C GLU A 246 52.10 31.69 32.99
N SER A 247 52.33 30.50 32.41
CA SER A 247 53.67 29.87 32.40
C SER A 247 54.71 30.64 31.61
N LYS A 248 54.35 31.43 30.57
CA LYS A 248 55.31 32.28 29.87
C LYS A 248 55.70 33.53 30.65
N ASN A 249 54.80 34.07 31.47
CA ASN A 249 55.11 35.23 32.30
C ASN A 249 55.98 34.90 33.52
N ASP A 250 55.99 33.63 33.95
CA ASP A 250 56.87 33.15 35.05
C ASP A 250 58.31 32.78 34.59
N GLU A 251 58.54 32.57 33.28
CA GLU A 251 59.83 32.35 32.68
C GLU A 251 60.59 33.66 32.34
N ASP A 252 59.89 34.78 32.28
CA ASP A 252 60.51 36.10 31.97
C ASP A 252 60.79 36.97 33.22
N LEU A 253 60.71 36.39 34.45
CA LEU A 253 61.04 37.03 35.73
C LEU A 253 62.26 36.37 36.36
#